data_7dd65a204aed52ff51b375cecea963a7
#
_entry.id   7dd65a204aed52ff51b375cecea963a7
#
_cell.length_a   1.000
_cell.length_b   1.000
_cell.length_c   1.000
_cell.angle_alpha   90.00
_cell.angle_beta   90.00
_cell.angle_gamma   90.00
#
_symmetry.space_group_name_H-M   'P 1'
#
loop_
_entity.id
_entity.type
_entity.pdbx_description
1 polymer ?
#
loop_
_entity_poly.entity_id
_entity_poly.type
_entity_poly.pdbx_seq_one_letter_code
_entity_poly.pdbx_strand_id
1 'polypeptide(L)'
;MTNDLVVKAIDAVLKGKDSFCKFLSANDSGETGGHQSGILISLSAKSMLFTDQQMRENHILKKNGTIRWQDDYSTSCTFTWYESKKELRITNFGRGRSPLRPEFTGALFVMVKDSEEDYQGFILNTDEDIQEFLDSFGLTPAETNRPIELSRVNPEVREKNAIDAFIAGLTVDFPSSFDMSQAARMIQFDVYQNRRLTITDPDSALLKWTEEEYRLFRAIEHDRYGGTVSRGFSTVDDFIALANQVLNRRKSRAGKSLEHHLSAIFDENRIEYTAQGVTEGNKKPDFLFPSEEAYHDMTFSIEKLCTLAAKTTCKDRWRQILNEADRLRDEHKYLCTMQQGISAAQMDEMQAEKVILVVPKSYINAYPSDRRDRIWTISRFVSYVKEMEGIA
;
A
#
# COMPACT_ATOMS: atom_id res chain seq x y z
N MET A 1 -3.62 -25.33 7.43
CA MET A 1 -4.49 -24.38 8.17
C MET A 1 -3.53 -23.37 8.77
N THR A 2 -3.55 -22.14 8.27
CA THR A 2 -2.76 -21.04 8.84
C THR A 2 -3.21 -20.84 10.27
N ASN A 3 -2.29 -20.87 11.22
CA ASN A 3 -2.63 -20.68 12.62
C ASN A 3 -3.08 -19.21 12.80
N ASP A 4 -4.34 -19.02 13.15
CA ASP A 4 -4.98 -17.71 13.34
C ASP A 4 -4.23 -16.82 14.36
N LEU A 5 -3.47 -17.44 15.29
CA LEU A 5 -2.76 -16.74 16.35
C LEU A 5 -1.56 -15.94 15.85
N VAL A 6 -0.70 -16.53 15.01
CA VAL A 6 0.48 -15.83 14.48
C VAL A 6 0.07 -14.68 13.56
N VAL A 7 -0.98 -14.87 12.76
CA VAL A 7 -1.55 -13.81 11.90
C VAL A 7 -2.06 -12.63 12.74
N LYS A 8 -2.77 -12.91 13.84
CA LYS A 8 -3.23 -11.85 14.77
C LYS A 8 -2.06 -11.10 15.43
N ALA A 9 -1.01 -11.82 15.82
CA ALA A 9 0.18 -11.21 16.41
C ALA A 9 0.91 -10.29 15.42
N ILE A 10 1.09 -10.74 14.17
CA ILE A 10 1.70 -9.95 13.09
C ILE A 10 0.87 -8.70 12.81
N ASP A 11 -0.45 -8.85 12.65
CA ASP A 11 -1.37 -7.74 12.38
C ASP A 11 -1.36 -6.71 13.52
N ALA A 12 -1.35 -7.16 14.77
CA ALA A 12 -1.26 -6.28 15.93
C ALA A 12 0.05 -5.47 15.94
N VAL A 13 1.20 -6.09 15.64
CA VAL A 13 2.50 -5.40 15.55
C VAL A 13 2.50 -4.36 14.43
N LEU A 14 1.90 -4.67 13.27
CA LEU A 14 1.84 -3.75 12.13
C LEU A 14 0.95 -2.53 12.40
N LYS A 15 -0.09 -2.67 13.22
CA LYS A 15 -1.05 -1.61 13.57
C LYS A 15 -0.68 -0.84 14.84
N GLY A 16 0.11 -1.44 15.73
CA GLY A 16 0.48 -0.87 17.01
C GLY A 16 1.48 0.27 16.90
N LYS A 17 1.57 1.08 17.95
CA LYS A 17 2.52 2.21 18.02
C LYS A 17 3.95 1.74 18.23
N ASP A 18 4.13 0.83 19.17
CA ASP A 18 5.41 0.23 19.54
C ASP A 18 5.18 -1.26 19.84
N SER A 19 6.16 -2.08 19.56
CA SER A 19 6.09 -3.52 19.80
C SER A 19 7.43 -4.09 20.26
N PHE A 20 7.35 -5.21 20.96
CA PHE A 20 8.48 -5.89 21.57
C PHE A 20 8.27 -7.39 21.50
N CYS A 21 9.31 -8.17 21.28
CA CYS A 21 9.24 -9.63 21.40
C CYS A 21 10.44 -10.19 22.16
N LYS A 22 10.23 -11.30 22.86
CA LYS A 22 11.30 -12.06 23.51
C LYS A 22 10.91 -13.52 23.72
N PHE A 23 11.87 -14.43 23.72
CA PHE A 23 11.67 -15.77 24.22
C PHE A 23 11.50 -15.78 25.75
N LEU A 24 10.48 -16.49 26.23
CA LEU A 24 10.24 -16.65 27.65
C LEU A 24 11.27 -17.61 28.24
N SER A 25 12.02 -17.14 29.23
CA SER A 25 12.93 -17.97 30.01
C SER A 25 12.17 -18.79 31.05
N ALA A 26 12.79 -19.83 31.58
CA ALA A 26 12.23 -20.62 32.68
C ALA A 26 11.85 -19.77 33.91
N ASN A 27 12.54 -18.65 34.12
CA ASN A 27 12.20 -17.72 35.19
C ASN A 27 10.98 -16.85 34.84
N ASP A 28 10.81 -16.44 33.57
CA ASP A 28 9.67 -15.66 33.11
C ASP A 28 8.38 -16.51 33.15
N SER A 29 8.45 -17.80 32.78
CA SER A 29 7.33 -18.73 32.76
C SER A 29 6.93 -19.25 34.15
N GLY A 30 7.79 -19.05 35.17
CA GLY A 30 7.59 -19.52 36.51
C GLY A 30 8.03 -20.98 36.77
N GLU A 31 8.70 -21.61 35.81
CA GLU A 31 9.19 -23.00 35.91
C GLU A 31 10.19 -23.18 37.08
N THR A 32 10.98 -22.15 37.36
CA THR A 32 11.99 -22.22 38.46
C THR A 32 11.40 -22.16 39.88
N GLY A 33 10.08 -21.94 40.00
CA GLY A 33 9.41 -21.84 41.33
C GLY A 33 9.85 -20.61 42.16
N GLY A 34 10.61 -19.68 41.57
CA GLY A 34 11.09 -18.49 42.22
C GLY A 34 9.95 -17.54 42.61
N HIS A 35 10.09 -16.83 43.76
CA HIS A 35 9.10 -15.85 44.24
C HIS A 35 8.96 -14.61 43.34
N GLN A 36 9.68 -14.50 42.25
CA GLN A 36 9.67 -13.36 41.30
C GLN A 36 9.07 -13.78 39.94
N SER A 37 7.79 -14.12 39.95
CA SER A 37 7.06 -14.32 38.71
C SER A 37 6.92 -12.98 37.94
N GLY A 38 7.40 -12.94 36.73
CA GLY A 38 7.29 -11.74 35.88
C GLY A 38 8.27 -11.77 34.71
N ILE A 39 7.93 -11.06 33.67
CA ILE A 39 8.74 -11.01 32.43
C ILE A 39 9.82 -9.94 32.59
N LEU A 40 11.08 -10.34 32.48
CA LEU A 40 12.22 -9.41 32.40
C LEU A 40 12.31 -8.84 30.98
N ILE A 41 12.26 -7.52 30.85
CA ILE A 41 12.30 -6.83 29.57
C ILE A 41 13.67 -6.15 29.40
N SER A 42 14.22 -6.19 28.17
CA SER A 42 15.45 -5.46 27.83
C SER A 42 15.29 -3.96 28.02
N LEU A 43 16.37 -3.28 28.45
CA LEU A 43 16.43 -1.83 28.51
C LEU A 43 16.23 -1.14 27.17
N SER A 44 16.45 -1.81 26.05
CA SER A 44 16.15 -1.28 24.72
C SER A 44 14.68 -0.96 24.52
N ALA A 45 13.77 -1.61 25.25
CA ALA A 45 12.33 -1.37 25.21
C ALA A 45 11.84 -0.29 26.21
N LYS A 46 12.75 0.39 26.90
CA LYS A 46 12.39 1.39 27.92
C LYS A 46 11.48 2.51 27.41
N SER A 47 11.70 2.96 26.17
CA SER A 47 10.92 4.04 25.54
C SER A 47 9.44 3.70 25.33
N MET A 48 9.10 2.42 25.25
CA MET A 48 7.69 1.97 25.19
C MET A 48 6.94 2.23 26.51
N LEU A 49 7.66 2.29 27.63
CA LEU A 49 7.10 2.26 28.98
C LEU A 49 7.32 3.55 29.76
N PHE A 50 8.53 4.11 29.68
CA PHE A 50 8.95 5.27 30.48
C PHE A 50 9.78 6.25 29.64
N THR A 51 9.71 7.53 29.98
CA THR A 51 10.59 8.54 29.42
C THR A 51 11.97 8.51 30.08
N ASP A 52 13.01 8.95 29.36
CA ASP A 52 14.37 9.05 29.93
C ASP A 52 14.43 9.98 31.14
N GLN A 53 13.62 11.04 31.19
CA GLN A 53 13.53 11.94 32.30
C GLN A 53 12.97 11.24 33.54
N GLN A 54 11.86 10.53 33.43
CA GLN A 54 11.27 9.76 34.52
C GLN A 54 12.26 8.76 35.11
N MET A 55 13.04 8.06 34.27
CA MET A 55 14.02 7.08 34.72
C MET A 55 15.25 7.69 35.43
N ARG A 56 15.61 8.92 35.09
CA ARG A 56 16.73 9.63 35.78
C ARG A 56 16.35 10.19 37.14
N GLU A 57 15.10 10.58 37.29
CA GLU A 57 14.60 11.25 38.52
C GLU A 57 14.15 10.27 39.59
N ASN A 58 14.01 8.99 39.31
CA ASN A 58 13.41 8.01 40.20
C ASN A 58 14.21 6.70 40.27
N HIS A 59 14.53 6.26 41.48
CA HIS A 59 15.19 4.97 41.70
C HIS A 59 14.31 3.75 41.43
N ILE A 60 13.00 3.91 41.63
CA ILE A 60 12.00 2.90 41.31
C ILE A 60 10.80 3.59 40.66
N LEU A 61 10.48 3.20 39.42
CA LEU A 61 9.26 3.64 38.74
C LEU A 61 8.29 2.49 38.61
N LYS A 62 7.02 2.78 38.84
CA LYS A 62 5.93 1.84 38.59
C LYS A 62 4.87 2.49 37.71
N LYS A 63 4.42 1.74 36.71
CA LYS A 63 3.31 2.10 35.84
C LYS A 63 2.35 0.92 35.77
N ASN A 64 1.09 1.16 36.04
CA ASN A 64 0.06 0.15 35.85
C ASN A 64 -0.36 0.13 34.38
N GLY A 65 -0.76 -1.04 33.89
CA GLY A 65 -1.28 -1.24 32.56
C GLY A 65 -2.20 -2.43 32.49
N THR A 66 -2.85 -2.58 31.35
CA THR A 66 -3.70 -3.72 31.03
C THR A 66 -3.13 -4.42 29.80
N ILE A 67 -2.97 -5.76 29.88
CA ILE A 67 -2.59 -6.56 28.72
C ILE A 67 -3.81 -7.40 28.34
N ARG A 68 -4.30 -7.22 27.11
CA ARG A 68 -5.28 -8.09 26.47
C ARG A 68 -4.54 -9.23 25.78
N TRP A 69 -4.85 -10.44 26.16
CA TRP A 69 -4.22 -11.67 25.66
C TRP A 69 -4.98 -12.24 24.46
N GLN A 70 -4.32 -13.10 23.73
CA GLN A 70 -4.82 -13.78 22.53
C GLN A 70 -6.19 -14.47 22.65
N ASP A 71 -6.55 -14.89 23.87
CA ASP A 71 -7.82 -15.60 24.19
C ASP A 71 -8.93 -14.66 24.66
N ASP A 72 -8.87 -13.38 24.27
CA ASP A 72 -9.83 -12.33 24.58
C ASP A 72 -10.07 -12.08 26.10
N TYR A 73 -9.10 -12.40 26.94
CA TYR A 73 -9.11 -12.00 28.34
C TYR A 73 -8.03 -10.96 28.64
N SER A 74 -8.25 -10.15 29.64
CA SER A 74 -7.31 -9.11 30.04
C SER A 74 -6.81 -9.33 31.46
N THR A 75 -5.55 -8.98 31.67
CA THR A 75 -4.95 -8.92 33.00
C THR A 75 -4.39 -7.51 33.26
N SER A 76 -4.61 -7.02 34.48
CA SER A 76 -3.80 -5.88 34.94
C SER A 76 -2.37 -6.32 35.14
N CYS A 77 -1.43 -5.44 34.86
CA CYS A 77 -0.02 -5.66 35.10
C CYS A 77 0.64 -4.40 35.69
N THR A 78 1.85 -4.56 36.20
CA THR A 78 2.68 -3.45 36.64
C THR A 78 4.03 -3.52 35.95
N PHE A 79 4.35 -2.49 35.20
CA PHE A 79 5.68 -2.26 34.66
C PHE A 79 6.52 -1.60 35.75
N THR A 80 7.68 -2.17 36.07
CA THR A 80 8.55 -1.66 37.12
C THR A 80 9.97 -1.49 36.60
N TRP A 81 10.52 -0.29 36.78
CA TRP A 81 11.93 0.00 36.62
C TRP A 81 12.65 -0.02 37.97
N TYR A 82 13.76 -0.73 38.04
CA TYR A 82 14.66 -0.79 39.19
C TYR A 82 16.02 -0.23 38.79
N GLU A 83 16.35 1.00 39.19
CA GLU A 83 17.62 1.67 38.87
C GLU A 83 18.83 0.89 39.36
N SER A 84 18.78 0.44 40.62
CA SER A 84 19.88 -0.28 41.27
C SER A 84 20.30 -1.56 40.57
N LYS A 85 19.35 -2.21 39.90
CA LYS A 85 19.56 -3.45 39.15
C LYS A 85 19.63 -3.23 37.64
N LYS A 86 19.29 -2.01 37.18
CA LYS A 86 19.06 -1.68 35.75
C LYS A 86 18.13 -2.66 35.06
N GLU A 87 17.03 -3.00 35.71
CA GLU A 87 16.05 -3.99 35.25
C GLU A 87 14.67 -3.38 35.03
N LEU A 88 14.05 -3.77 33.91
CA LEU A 88 12.64 -3.55 33.62
C LEU A 88 11.89 -4.88 33.75
N ARG A 89 10.76 -4.86 34.47
CA ARG A 89 9.94 -6.08 34.68
C ARG A 89 8.47 -5.79 34.47
N ILE A 90 7.76 -6.75 33.90
CA ILE A 90 6.30 -6.83 33.92
C ILE A 90 5.91 -7.82 35.02
N THR A 91 5.11 -7.40 35.96
CA THR A 91 4.66 -8.20 37.11
C THR A 91 3.16 -8.00 37.35
N ASN A 92 2.60 -8.73 38.33
CA ASN A 92 1.22 -8.55 38.77
C ASN A 92 0.16 -8.84 37.70
N PHE A 93 0.27 -9.96 37.00
CA PHE A 93 -0.70 -10.38 35.98
C PHE A 93 -2.08 -10.81 36.52
N GLY A 94 -2.44 -10.39 37.72
CA GLY A 94 -3.67 -10.79 38.41
C GLY A 94 -3.57 -12.13 39.11
N ARG A 95 -4.19 -12.23 40.30
CA ARG A 95 -4.17 -13.47 41.08
C ARG A 95 -5.02 -14.56 40.39
N GLY A 96 -4.40 -15.69 40.05
CA GLY A 96 -5.07 -16.87 39.51
C GLY A 96 -5.35 -16.90 38.04
N ARG A 97 -4.94 -15.88 37.27
CA ARG A 97 -5.11 -15.80 35.79
C ARG A 97 -3.82 -15.37 35.06
N SER A 98 -2.64 -15.73 35.62
CA SER A 98 -1.40 -15.46 34.90
C SER A 98 -1.40 -16.20 33.54
N PRO A 99 -1.10 -15.54 32.43
CA PRO A 99 -0.91 -16.21 31.15
C PRO A 99 0.39 -17.01 31.11
N LEU A 100 1.28 -16.78 32.11
CA LEU A 100 2.59 -17.42 32.17
C LEU A 100 2.45 -18.79 32.87
N ARG A 101 2.88 -19.82 32.17
CA ARG A 101 2.88 -21.20 32.64
C ARG A 101 4.21 -21.88 32.32
N PRO A 102 4.68 -22.87 33.09
CA PRO A 102 5.93 -23.57 32.80
C PRO A 102 6.01 -24.14 31.39
N GLU A 103 4.89 -24.57 30.80
CA GLU A 103 4.78 -25.10 29.43
C GLU A 103 5.14 -24.06 28.34
N PHE A 104 5.17 -22.78 28.68
CA PHE A 104 5.56 -21.69 27.75
C PHE A 104 7.03 -21.31 27.85
N THR A 105 7.84 -22.06 28.57
CA THR A 105 9.30 -21.89 28.53
C THR A 105 9.80 -22.12 27.10
N GLY A 106 10.48 -21.12 26.54
CA GLY A 106 10.92 -21.14 25.14
C GLY A 106 9.90 -20.61 24.12
N ALA A 107 8.66 -20.33 24.52
CA ALA A 107 7.69 -19.66 23.66
C ALA A 107 8.09 -18.21 23.37
N LEU A 108 7.67 -17.66 22.25
CA LEU A 108 7.90 -16.26 21.90
C LEU A 108 6.76 -15.40 22.44
N PHE A 109 7.06 -14.53 23.40
CA PHE A 109 6.17 -13.50 23.88
C PHE A 109 6.26 -12.27 22.98
N VAL A 110 5.12 -11.79 22.50
CA VAL A 110 4.98 -10.55 21.71
C VAL A 110 4.09 -9.59 22.50
N MET A 111 4.54 -8.35 22.66
CA MET A 111 3.78 -7.28 23.30
C MET A 111 3.68 -6.09 22.36
N VAL A 112 2.47 -5.59 22.20
CA VAL A 112 2.16 -4.43 21.36
C VAL A 112 1.50 -3.34 22.19
N LYS A 113 1.95 -2.11 22.05
CA LYS A 113 1.37 -0.95 22.74
C LYS A 113 0.25 -0.35 21.88
N ASP A 114 -0.98 -0.39 22.38
CA ASP A 114 -2.14 0.23 21.73
C ASP A 114 -2.33 1.69 22.19
N SER A 115 -2.25 1.92 23.51
CA SER A 115 -2.35 3.23 24.13
C SER A 115 -1.31 3.40 25.22
N GLU A 116 -1.40 4.46 26.04
CA GLU A 116 -0.44 4.66 27.14
C GLU A 116 -0.53 3.58 28.23
N GLU A 117 -1.71 2.99 28.43
CA GLU A 117 -1.96 2.01 29.49
C GLU A 117 -2.41 0.65 28.96
N ASP A 118 -2.75 0.55 27.65
CA ASP A 118 -3.29 -0.66 27.06
C ASP A 118 -2.28 -1.31 26.12
N TYR A 119 -2.13 -2.61 26.29
CA TYR A 119 -1.23 -3.46 25.51
C TYR A 119 -1.95 -4.70 25.04
N GLN A 120 -1.48 -5.27 23.93
CA GLN A 120 -1.84 -6.63 23.51
C GLN A 120 -0.67 -7.56 23.79
N GLY A 121 -0.97 -8.79 24.20
CA GLY A 121 0.01 -9.83 24.50
C GLY A 121 -0.31 -11.12 23.76
N PHE A 122 0.70 -11.71 23.12
CA PHE A 122 0.61 -12.97 22.40
C PHE A 122 1.73 -13.90 22.90
N ILE A 123 1.43 -15.20 23.02
CA ILE A 123 2.42 -16.25 23.34
C ILE A 123 2.36 -17.26 22.22
N LEU A 124 3.35 -17.21 21.33
CA LEU A 124 3.52 -18.15 20.23
C LEU A 124 4.33 -19.35 20.74
N ASN A 125 3.73 -20.53 20.74
CA ASN A 125 4.28 -21.72 21.40
C ASN A 125 4.58 -22.90 20.45
N THR A 126 4.49 -22.70 19.14
CA THR A 126 4.91 -23.69 18.14
C THR A 126 6.09 -23.17 17.34
N ASP A 127 6.97 -24.07 16.90
CA ASP A 127 8.12 -23.69 16.10
C ASP A 127 7.69 -23.01 14.78
N GLU A 128 6.58 -23.46 14.18
CA GLU A 128 6.03 -22.90 12.97
C GLU A 128 5.58 -21.44 13.15
N ASP A 129 4.80 -21.16 14.22
CA ASP A 129 4.31 -19.80 14.49
C ASP A 129 5.45 -18.84 14.83
N ILE A 130 6.43 -19.32 15.63
CA ILE A 130 7.60 -18.55 16.01
C ILE A 130 8.42 -18.19 14.75
N GLN A 131 8.67 -19.18 13.90
CA GLN A 131 9.43 -18.96 12.67
C GLN A 131 8.70 -18.01 11.72
N GLU A 132 7.39 -18.20 11.49
CA GLU A 132 6.58 -17.33 10.66
C GLU A 132 6.58 -15.89 11.19
N PHE A 133 6.48 -15.69 12.50
CA PHE A 133 6.55 -14.37 13.12
C PHE A 133 7.93 -13.73 12.92
N LEU A 134 9.01 -14.44 13.22
CA LEU A 134 10.37 -13.92 13.08
C LEU A 134 10.70 -13.57 11.61
N ASP A 135 10.33 -14.43 10.67
CA ASP A 135 10.53 -14.20 9.24
C ASP A 135 9.75 -12.99 8.75
N SER A 136 8.52 -12.79 9.23
CA SER A 136 7.68 -11.64 8.88
C SER A 136 8.32 -10.30 9.25
N PHE A 137 9.14 -10.27 10.31
CA PHE A 137 9.82 -9.06 10.77
C PHE A 137 11.32 -9.05 10.47
N GLY A 138 11.83 -10.03 9.73
CA GLY A 138 13.24 -10.17 9.39
C GLY A 138 14.13 -10.28 10.64
N LEU A 139 13.64 -10.96 11.68
CA LEU A 139 14.33 -11.14 12.95
C LEU A 139 14.96 -12.53 13.01
N THR A 140 16.17 -12.59 13.55
CA THR A 140 16.76 -13.86 14.01
C THR A 140 16.44 -14.07 15.49
N PRO A 141 16.46 -15.31 16.01
CA PRO A 141 16.29 -15.57 17.44
C PRO A 141 17.23 -14.75 18.34
N ALA A 142 18.44 -14.46 17.90
CA ALA A 142 19.41 -13.62 18.62
C ALA A 142 19.02 -12.13 18.65
N GLU A 143 18.13 -11.73 17.77
CA GLU A 143 17.65 -10.36 17.64
C GLU A 143 16.34 -10.09 18.40
N THR A 144 15.83 -11.04 19.12
CA THR A 144 14.69 -10.85 20.04
C THR A 144 15.10 -10.15 21.34
N ASN A 145 14.19 -9.96 22.27
CA ASN A 145 14.35 -9.22 23.53
C ASN A 145 14.68 -7.73 23.30
N ARG A 146 14.08 -7.15 22.28
CA ARG A 146 14.18 -5.72 21.92
C ARG A 146 12.92 -5.25 21.20
N PRO A 147 12.72 -3.92 21.04
CA PRO A 147 11.66 -3.39 20.19
C PRO A 147 11.77 -3.91 18.75
N ILE A 148 10.61 -4.14 18.14
CA ILE A 148 10.52 -4.54 16.74
C ILE A 148 10.57 -3.26 15.89
N GLU A 149 11.61 -3.12 15.09
CA GLU A 149 11.77 -1.99 14.18
C GLU A 149 11.00 -2.27 12.88
N LEU A 150 9.83 -1.67 12.70
CA LEU A 150 9.00 -1.86 11.50
C LEU A 150 9.71 -1.48 10.19
N SER A 151 10.76 -0.66 10.25
CA SER A 151 11.61 -0.38 9.09
C SER A 151 12.34 -1.60 8.52
N ARG A 152 12.47 -2.68 9.29
CA ARG A 152 13.10 -3.94 8.87
C ARG A 152 12.13 -4.96 8.29
N VAL A 153 10.82 -4.70 8.38
CA VAL A 153 9.81 -5.64 7.85
C VAL A 153 9.94 -5.71 6.33
N ASN A 154 10.03 -6.94 5.82
CA ASN A 154 10.03 -7.15 4.38
C ASN A 154 8.82 -6.42 3.74
N PRO A 155 9.04 -5.47 2.81
CA PRO A 155 7.96 -4.74 2.17
C PRO A 155 6.89 -5.65 1.54
N GLU A 156 7.27 -6.81 1.02
CA GLU A 156 6.35 -7.77 0.40
C GLU A 156 5.35 -8.35 1.41
N VAL A 157 5.79 -8.62 2.64
CA VAL A 157 4.91 -9.11 3.71
C VAL A 157 3.94 -8.00 4.14
N ARG A 158 4.43 -6.76 4.27
CA ARG A 158 3.58 -5.60 4.59
C ARG A 158 2.54 -5.36 3.51
N GLU A 159 2.94 -5.45 2.23
CA GLU A 159 2.06 -5.30 1.08
C GLU A 159 0.95 -6.37 1.10
N LYS A 160 1.32 -7.64 1.27
CA LYS A 160 0.36 -8.74 1.39
C LYS A 160 -0.65 -8.49 2.52
N ASN A 161 -0.16 -8.15 3.73
CA ASN A 161 -1.04 -7.90 4.87
C ASN A 161 -1.97 -6.69 4.65
N ALA A 162 -1.50 -5.64 3.98
CA ALA A 162 -2.32 -4.49 3.64
C ALA A 162 -3.41 -4.87 2.61
N ILE A 163 -3.09 -5.70 1.63
CA ILE A 163 -4.05 -6.26 0.67
C ILE A 163 -5.09 -7.13 1.39
N ASP A 164 -4.66 -8.04 2.25
CA ASP A 164 -5.55 -8.94 3.00
C ASP A 164 -6.48 -8.15 3.94
N ALA A 165 -5.97 -7.12 4.61
CA ALA A 165 -6.78 -6.22 5.45
C ALA A 165 -7.81 -5.42 4.64
N PHE A 166 -7.44 -4.94 3.45
CA PHE A 166 -8.37 -4.28 2.55
C PHE A 166 -9.50 -5.21 2.10
N ILE A 167 -9.17 -6.44 1.71
CA ILE A 167 -10.16 -7.46 1.29
C ILE A 167 -11.12 -7.79 2.43
N ALA A 168 -10.61 -7.99 3.65
CA ALA A 168 -11.41 -8.27 4.83
C ALA A 168 -12.39 -7.13 5.20
N GLY A 169 -12.04 -5.87 4.85
CA GLY A 169 -12.88 -4.70 5.07
C GLY A 169 -13.92 -4.45 3.98
N LEU A 170 -13.91 -5.20 2.87
CA LEU A 170 -14.84 -5.00 1.78
C LEU A 170 -16.27 -5.41 2.15
N THR A 171 -17.23 -4.49 1.99
CA THR A 171 -18.68 -4.74 2.13
C THR A 171 -19.36 -5.08 0.81
N VAL A 172 -18.63 -5.05 -0.29
CA VAL A 172 -19.08 -5.34 -1.67
C VAL A 172 -18.21 -6.40 -2.31
N ASP A 173 -18.70 -7.07 -3.33
CA ASP A 173 -17.91 -8.09 -4.05
C ASP A 173 -16.63 -7.53 -4.65
N PHE A 174 -16.75 -6.37 -5.30
CA PHE A 174 -15.63 -5.61 -5.85
C PHE A 174 -15.84 -4.12 -5.61
N PRO A 175 -14.81 -3.39 -5.19
CA PRO A 175 -14.87 -1.95 -5.08
C PRO A 175 -15.00 -1.29 -6.47
N SER A 176 -15.41 -0.02 -6.50
CA SER A 176 -15.37 0.76 -7.73
C SER A 176 -13.94 0.87 -8.28
N SER A 177 -13.79 1.21 -9.56
CA SER A 177 -12.44 1.43 -10.14
C SER A 177 -11.70 2.57 -9.44
N PHE A 178 -12.42 3.59 -8.96
CA PHE A 178 -11.84 4.70 -8.20
C PHE A 178 -11.32 4.24 -6.84
N ASP A 179 -12.16 3.52 -6.06
CA ASP A 179 -11.76 3.01 -4.75
C ASP A 179 -10.59 2.02 -4.85
N MET A 180 -10.58 1.18 -5.90
CA MET A 180 -9.48 0.26 -6.20
C MET A 180 -8.17 1.01 -6.43
N SER A 181 -8.18 2.02 -7.31
CA SER A 181 -7.00 2.83 -7.62
C SER A 181 -6.53 3.62 -6.41
N GLN A 182 -7.46 4.13 -5.59
CA GLN A 182 -7.12 4.82 -4.34
C GLN A 182 -6.47 3.88 -3.34
N ALA A 183 -7.04 2.69 -3.12
CA ALA A 183 -6.48 1.69 -2.22
C ALA A 183 -5.07 1.25 -2.64
N ALA A 184 -4.85 1.02 -3.92
CA ALA A 184 -3.52 0.68 -4.44
C ALA A 184 -2.48 1.77 -4.15
N ARG A 185 -2.85 3.06 -4.34
CA ARG A 185 -1.96 4.18 -3.98
C ARG A 185 -1.69 4.24 -2.48
N MET A 186 -2.71 4.04 -1.64
CA MET A 186 -2.54 4.04 -0.18
C MET A 186 -1.61 2.92 0.28
N ILE A 187 -1.78 1.69 -0.23
CA ILE A 187 -0.89 0.56 0.06
C ILE A 187 0.55 0.92 -0.32
N GLN A 188 0.78 1.47 -1.52
CA GLN A 188 2.11 1.90 -1.93
C GLN A 188 2.71 2.98 -1.02
N PHE A 189 1.92 3.96 -0.59
CA PHE A 189 2.39 5.00 0.33
C PHE A 189 2.75 4.45 1.71
N ASP A 190 1.92 3.57 2.27
CA ASP A 190 2.08 3.09 3.63
C ASP A 190 3.17 2.01 3.73
N VAL A 191 3.29 1.15 2.71
CA VAL A 191 4.31 0.11 2.67
C VAL A 191 5.69 0.66 2.33
N TYR A 192 5.78 1.51 1.29
CA TYR A 192 7.07 1.93 0.72
C TYR A 192 7.48 3.36 1.10
N GLN A 193 6.65 4.09 1.87
CA GLN A 193 6.90 5.46 2.35
C GLN A 193 7.25 6.44 1.21
N ASN A 194 6.63 6.26 0.04
CA ASN A 194 7.00 6.94 -1.21
C ASN A 194 6.06 8.09 -1.62
N ARG A 195 5.44 8.78 -0.67
CA ARG A 195 4.43 9.85 -0.90
C ARG A 195 4.88 10.97 -1.82
N ARG A 196 6.18 11.23 -1.93
CA ARG A 196 6.72 12.29 -2.80
C ARG A 196 7.06 11.81 -4.22
N LEU A 197 6.84 10.53 -4.51
CA LEU A 197 7.25 9.94 -5.78
C LEU A 197 6.55 10.60 -6.98
N THR A 198 5.30 11.01 -6.84
CA THR A 198 4.52 11.75 -7.86
C THR A 198 5.15 13.08 -8.29
N ILE A 199 5.89 13.73 -7.39
CA ILE A 199 6.58 14.98 -7.64
C ILE A 199 8.00 14.73 -8.18
N THR A 200 8.70 13.74 -7.61
CA THR A 200 10.11 13.49 -7.94
C THR A 200 10.31 12.58 -9.15
N ASP A 201 9.42 11.61 -9.35
CA ASP A 201 9.44 10.66 -10.47
C ASP A 201 8.03 10.15 -10.78
N PRO A 202 7.17 10.98 -11.46
CA PRO A 202 5.81 10.59 -11.84
C PRO A 202 5.75 9.33 -12.71
N ASP A 203 6.78 9.06 -13.50
CA ASP A 203 6.88 7.86 -14.35
C ASP A 203 6.90 6.60 -13.50
N SER A 204 7.75 6.56 -12.46
CA SER A 204 7.82 5.43 -11.53
C SER A 204 6.57 5.34 -10.65
N ALA A 205 5.97 6.47 -10.27
CA ALA A 205 4.72 6.47 -9.50
C ALA A 205 3.59 5.78 -10.27
N LEU A 206 3.38 6.17 -11.53
CA LEU A 206 2.35 5.57 -12.39
C LEU A 206 2.53 4.05 -12.53
N LEU A 207 3.75 3.59 -12.77
CA LEU A 207 4.04 2.16 -12.92
C LEU A 207 3.76 1.38 -11.64
N LYS A 208 4.29 1.83 -10.51
CA LYS A 208 4.10 1.16 -9.21
C LYS A 208 2.63 1.10 -8.82
N TRP A 209 1.88 2.17 -9.01
CA TRP A 209 0.46 2.19 -8.69
C TRP A 209 -0.36 1.27 -9.58
N THR A 210 -0.05 1.23 -10.88
CA THR A 210 -0.71 0.33 -11.83
C THR A 210 -0.43 -1.14 -11.49
N GLU A 211 0.81 -1.47 -11.13
CA GLU A 211 1.20 -2.82 -10.69
C GLU A 211 0.50 -3.21 -9.39
N GLU A 212 0.49 -2.32 -8.40
CA GLU A 212 -0.17 -2.54 -7.12
C GLU A 212 -1.68 -2.74 -7.28
N GLU A 213 -2.34 -1.91 -8.10
CA GLU A 213 -3.76 -2.08 -8.39
C GLU A 213 -4.04 -3.44 -9.05
N TYR A 214 -3.14 -3.89 -9.92
CA TYR A 214 -3.28 -5.21 -10.53
C TYR A 214 -3.14 -6.34 -9.51
N ARG A 215 -2.18 -6.26 -8.58
CA ARG A 215 -2.01 -7.23 -7.48
C ARG A 215 -3.24 -7.26 -6.58
N LEU A 216 -3.69 -6.09 -6.15
CA LEU A 216 -4.90 -5.94 -5.31
C LEU A 216 -6.13 -6.54 -6.00
N PHE A 217 -6.35 -6.22 -7.27
CA PHE A 217 -7.45 -6.76 -8.05
C PHE A 217 -7.39 -8.29 -8.16
N ARG A 218 -6.21 -8.86 -8.41
CA ARG A 218 -6.00 -10.31 -8.50
C ARG A 218 -6.25 -11.01 -7.17
N ALA A 219 -5.86 -10.37 -6.07
CA ALA A 219 -6.10 -10.90 -4.73
C ALA A 219 -7.61 -10.95 -4.42
N ILE A 220 -8.36 -9.88 -4.72
CA ILE A 220 -9.83 -9.85 -4.58
C ILE A 220 -10.47 -10.92 -5.50
N GLU A 221 -10.03 -11.01 -6.75
CA GLU A 221 -10.53 -12.01 -7.70
C GLU A 221 -10.33 -13.43 -7.17
N HIS A 222 -9.15 -13.71 -6.58
CA HIS A 222 -8.86 -15.01 -5.97
C HIS A 222 -9.74 -15.28 -4.75
N ASP A 223 -9.91 -14.31 -3.88
CA ASP A 223 -10.77 -14.42 -2.70
C ASP A 223 -12.23 -14.73 -3.09
N ARG A 224 -12.77 -14.02 -4.06
CA ARG A 224 -14.17 -14.15 -4.48
C ARG A 224 -14.46 -15.42 -5.29
N TYR A 225 -13.53 -15.83 -6.15
CA TYR A 225 -13.79 -16.89 -7.14
C TYR A 225 -12.92 -18.15 -6.95
N GLY A 226 -11.82 -18.06 -6.19
CA GLY A 226 -10.87 -19.18 -6.02
C GLY A 226 -11.54 -20.43 -5.48
N GLY A 227 -12.38 -20.29 -4.46
CA GLY A 227 -13.14 -21.41 -3.90
C GLY A 227 -14.11 -22.08 -4.89
N THR A 228 -14.75 -21.30 -5.77
CA THR A 228 -15.65 -21.82 -6.80
C THR A 228 -14.87 -22.55 -7.90
N VAL A 229 -13.76 -21.94 -8.35
CA VAL A 229 -12.88 -22.54 -9.35
C VAL A 229 -12.29 -23.86 -8.84
N SER A 230 -11.84 -23.92 -7.57
CA SER A 230 -11.24 -25.12 -6.96
C SER A 230 -12.25 -26.27 -6.79
N ARG A 231 -13.52 -25.96 -6.54
CA ARG A 231 -14.60 -26.96 -6.45
C ARG A 231 -15.03 -27.50 -7.80
N GLY A 232 -14.76 -26.77 -8.88
CA GLY A 232 -15.22 -27.06 -10.22
C GLY A 232 -16.66 -26.60 -10.48
N PHE A 233 -17.18 -26.93 -11.66
CA PHE A 233 -18.48 -26.50 -12.17
C PHE A 233 -19.36 -27.69 -12.48
N SER A 234 -20.66 -27.58 -12.20
CA SER A 234 -21.63 -28.63 -12.50
C SER A 234 -21.91 -28.76 -14.01
N THR A 235 -21.85 -27.63 -14.73
CA THR A 235 -22.09 -27.55 -16.16
C THR A 235 -21.04 -26.69 -16.86
N VAL A 236 -20.90 -26.86 -18.18
CA VAL A 236 -20.05 -25.99 -19.02
C VAL A 236 -20.61 -24.57 -19.05
N ASP A 237 -21.92 -24.41 -18.98
CA ASP A 237 -22.57 -23.11 -19.01
C ASP A 237 -22.25 -22.30 -17.73
N ASP A 238 -22.20 -22.95 -16.55
CA ASP A 238 -21.79 -22.30 -15.29
C ASP A 238 -20.34 -21.80 -15.38
N PHE A 239 -19.45 -22.61 -15.95
CA PHE A 239 -18.06 -22.21 -16.19
C PHE A 239 -17.95 -21.01 -17.11
N ILE A 240 -18.67 -21.03 -18.25
CA ILE A 240 -18.66 -19.95 -19.26
C ILE A 240 -19.23 -18.66 -18.64
N ALA A 241 -20.31 -18.77 -17.87
CA ALA A 241 -20.93 -17.62 -17.21
C ALA A 241 -19.93 -16.92 -16.26
N LEU A 242 -19.27 -17.69 -15.36
CA LEU A 242 -18.25 -17.13 -14.46
C LEU A 242 -17.04 -16.59 -15.22
N ALA A 243 -16.54 -17.31 -16.23
CA ALA A 243 -15.42 -16.87 -17.04
C ALA A 243 -15.71 -15.52 -17.74
N ASN A 244 -16.89 -15.36 -18.31
CA ASN A 244 -17.33 -14.10 -18.92
C ASN A 244 -17.44 -12.97 -17.89
N GLN A 245 -17.98 -13.24 -16.71
CA GLN A 245 -18.05 -12.25 -15.63
C GLN A 245 -16.65 -11.74 -15.23
N VAL A 246 -15.70 -12.66 -15.00
CA VAL A 246 -14.30 -12.33 -14.67
C VAL A 246 -13.65 -11.54 -15.79
N LEU A 247 -13.76 -11.95 -17.02
CA LEU A 247 -13.16 -11.29 -18.19
C LEU A 247 -13.72 -9.87 -18.39
N ASN A 248 -15.04 -9.69 -18.22
CA ASN A 248 -15.66 -8.37 -18.34
C ASN A 248 -15.19 -7.41 -17.25
N ARG A 249 -15.04 -7.90 -15.99
CA ARG A 249 -14.46 -7.10 -14.89
C ARG A 249 -13.04 -6.66 -15.20
N ARG A 250 -12.18 -7.58 -15.67
CA ARG A 250 -10.79 -7.27 -16.04
C ARG A 250 -10.73 -6.19 -17.12
N LYS A 251 -11.57 -6.28 -18.15
CA LYS A 251 -11.63 -5.28 -19.23
C LYS A 251 -12.11 -3.91 -18.73
N SER A 252 -13.18 -3.89 -17.94
CA SER A 252 -13.73 -2.64 -17.40
C SER A 252 -12.75 -1.90 -16.50
N ARG A 253 -12.04 -2.62 -15.64
CA ARG A 253 -11.05 -2.04 -14.74
C ARG A 253 -9.90 -1.36 -15.49
N ALA A 254 -9.31 -2.05 -16.47
CA ALA A 254 -8.09 -1.61 -17.13
C ALA A 254 -8.20 -0.23 -17.80
N GLY A 255 -9.38 0.13 -18.31
CA GLY A 255 -9.61 1.44 -18.95
C GLY A 255 -9.60 2.61 -17.98
N LYS A 256 -10.19 2.45 -16.79
CA LYS A 256 -10.35 3.52 -15.80
C LYS A 256 -9.12 3.70 -14.89
N SER A 257 -8.36 2.64 -14.64
CA SER A 257 -7.17 2.65 -13.80
C SER A 257 -6.16 3.72 -14.21
N LEU A 258 -5.82 3.79 -15.50
CA LEU A 258 -4.86 4.76 -16.03
C LEU A 258 -5.34 6.20 -15.82
N GLU A 259 -6.61 6.49 -16.09
CA GLU A 259 -7.21 7.81 -15.87
C GLU A 259 -7.12 8.22 -14.39
N HIS A 260 -7.49 7.33 -13.44
CA HIS A 260 -7.45 7.62 -12.01
C HIS A 260 -6.05 7.86 -11.46
N HIS A 261 -5.05 7.12 -11.95
CA HIS A 261 -3.67 7.34 -11.53
C HIS A 261 -3.08 8.62 -12.11
N LEU A 262 -3.39 8.97 -13.37
CA LEU A 262 -2.99 10.24 -13.97
C LEU A 262 -3.63 11.42 -13.23
N SER A 263 -4.94 11.34 -12.91
CA SER A 263 -5.62 12.35 -12.09
C SER A 263 -4.87 12.60 -10.78
N ALA A 264 -4.51 11.54 -10.05
CA ALA A 264 -3.79 11.68 -8.79
C ALA A 264 -2.39 12.31 -8.98
N ILE A 265 -1.69 12.00 -10.08
CA ILE A 265 -0.41 12.66 -10.41
C ILE A 265 -0.62 14.14 -10.65
N PHE A 266 -1.64 14.53 -11.40
CA PHE A 266 -1.92 15.94 -11.70
C PHE A 266 -2.32 16.70 -10.44
N ASP A 267 -3.22 16.14 -9.61
CA ASP A 267 -3.66 16.73 -8.34
C ASP A 267 -2.47 17.01 -7.40
N GLU A 268 -1.60 16.03 -7.20
CA GLU A 268 -0.43 16.17 -6.32
C GLU A 268 0.62 17.14 -6.89
N ASN A 269 0.67 17.30 -8.20
CA ASN A 269 1.48 18.29 -8.88
C ASN A 269 0.80 19.67 -9.00
N ARG A 270 -0.42 19.85 -8.47
CA ARG A 270 -1.21 21.07 -8.48
C ARG A 270 -1.54 21.57 -9.88
N ILE A 271 -1.68 20.68 -10.84
CA ILE A 271 -2.07 20.97 -12.21
C ILE A 271 -3.59 21.04 -12.26
N GLU A 272 -4.11 22.09 -12.89
CA GLU A 272 -5.54 22.24 -13.13
C GLU A 272 -5.96 21.47 -14.39
N TYR A 273 -7.08 20.75 -14.31
CA TYR A 273 -7.64 20.01 -15.45
C TYR A 273 -9.13 19.75 -15.27
N THR A 274 -9.82 19.50 -16.38
CA THR A 274 -11.15 18.89 -16.37
C THR A 274 -11.07 17.49 -16.96
N ALA A 275 -11.43 16.48 -16.14
CA ALA A 275 -11.54 15.10 -16.61
C ALA A 275 -12.85 14.94 -17.39
N GLN A 276 -12.79 14.30 -18.58
CA GLN A 276 -13.94 14.09 -19.47
C GLN A 276 -14.71 15.38 -19.80
N GLY A 277 -13.99 16.53 -19.89
CA GLY A 277 -14.56 17.82 -20.25
C GLY A 277 -15.21 17.77 -21.64
N VAL A 278 -16.34 18.46 -21.79
CA VAL A 278 -17.12 18.46 -23.04
C VAL A 278 -16.48 19.43 -24.05
N THR A 279 -16.25 18.97 -25.27
CA THR A 279 -15.80 19.76 -26.40
C THR A 279 -16.86 19.75 -27.51
N GLU A 280 -16.49 20.14 -28.74
CA GLU A 280 -17.42 20.21 -29.88
C GLU A 280 -18.07 18.84 -30.18
N GLY A 281 -19.36 18.85 -30.44
CA GLY A 281 -20.13 17.65 -30.80
C GLY A 281 -20.27 16.66 -29.64
N ASN A 282 -20.26 17.13 -28.40
CA ASN A 282 -20.30 16.33 -27.17
C ASN A 282 -19.15 15.31 -27.05
N LYS A 283 -18.01 15.57 -27.63
CA LYS A 283 -16.81 14.76 -27.48
C LYS A 283 -16.21 15.03 -26.11
N LYS A 284 -15.47 14.06 -25.56
CA LYS A 284 -14.95 14.13 -24.20
C LYS A 284 -13.52 13.56 -24.18
N PRO A 285 -12.49 14.40 -24.37
CA PRO A 285 -11.11 13.99 -24.12
C PRO A 285 -10.95 13.53 -22.67
N ASP A 286 -10.07 12.58 -22.42
CA ASP A 286 -9.87 12.05 -21.07
C ASP A 286 -9.42 13.13 -20.09
N PHE A 287 -8.56 14.07 -20.55
CA PHE A 287 -8.16 15.25 -19.80
C PHE A 287 -8.08 16.49 -20.70
N LEU A 288 -8.56 17.62 -20.20
CA LEU A 288 -8.52 18.93 -20.84
C LEU A 288 -7.85 19.93 -19.87
N PHE A 289 -6.80 20.60 -20.32
CA PHE A 289 -6.01 21.52 -19.51
C PHE A 289 -6.15 22.96 -20.00
N PRO A 290 -6.24 23.97 -19.10
CA PRO A 290 -6.40 23.82 -17.66
C PRO A 290 -7.84 23.48 -17.27
N SER A 291 -8.86 23.78 -18.08
CA SER A 291 -10.26 23.50 -17.78
C SER A 291 -11.18 23.54 -19.00
N GLU A 292 -12.39 23.00 -18.86
CA GLU A 292 -13.46 23.10 -19.87
C GLU A 292 -13.89 24.55 -20.09
N GLU A 293 -13.95 25.36 -19.04
CA GLU A 293 -14.31 26.78 -19.13
C GLU A 293 -13.27 27.56 -19.97
N ALA A 294 -11.97 27.33 -19.71
CA ALA A 294 -10.90 27.95 -20.51
C ALA A 294 -10.93 27.46 -21.95
N TYR A 295 -11.31 26.21 -22.20
CA TYR A 295 -11.45 25.72 -23.57
C TYR A 295 -12.58 26.43 -24.34
N HIS A 296 -13.70 26.74 -23.70
CA HIS A 296 -14.83 27.43 -24.34
C HIS A 296 -14.69 28.96 -24.37
N ASP A 297 -13.81 29.55 -23.58
CA ASP A 297 -13.50 30.99 -23.64
C ASP A 297 -12.60 31.28 -24.83
N MET A 298 -13.21 31.85 -25.90
CA MET A 298 -12.50 32.20 -27.13
C MET A 298 -11.43 33.30 -26.95
N THR A 299 -11.41 33.97 -25.78
CA THR A 299 -10.39 34.98 -25.45
C THR A 299 -9.17 34.32 -24.75
N PHE A 300 -9.32 33.11 -24.26
CA PHE A 300 -8.22 32.36 -23.64
C PHE A 300 -7.22 31.89 -24.70
N SER A 301 -5.92 32.07 -24.45
CA SER A 301 -4.86 31.73 -25.40
C SER A 301 -4.83 30.25 -25.73
N ILE A 302 -4.85 29.89 -27.01
CA ILE A 302 -4.82 28.52 -27.49
C ILE A 302 -3.50 27.80 -27.08
N GLU A 303 -2.39 28.54 -26.96
CA GLU A 303 -1.08 28.06 -26.57
C GLU A 303 -1.07 27.53 -25.10
N LYS A 304 -2.07 27.94 -24.31
CA LYS A 304 -2.27 27.53 -22.94
C LYS A 304 -3.34 26.43 -22.77
N LEU A 305 -3.73 25.82 -23.88
CA LEU A 305 -4.70 24.74 -23.91
C LEU A 305 -4.04 23.45 -24.43
N CYS A 306 -4.29 22.32 -23.81
CA CYS A 306 -3.95 21.03 -24.39
C CYS A 306 -4.91 19.94 -23.92
N THR A 307 -4.88 18.81 -24.61
CA THR A 307 -5.62 17.59 -24.24
C THR A 307 -4.66 16.42 -24.06
N LEU A 308 -4.97 15.54 -23.12
CA LEU A 308 -4.30 14.26 -22.98
C LEU A 308 -5.34 13.14 -23.03
N ALA A 309 -5.18 12.23 -23.97
CA ALA A 309 -5.92 10.98 -23.96
C ALA A 309 -5.16 9.89 -23.19
N ALA A 310 -5.87 9.04 -22.47
CA ALA A 310 -5.32 7.94 -21.69
C ALA A 310 -5.82 6.60 -22.22
N LYS A 311 -4.96 5.85 -22.88
CA LYS A 311 -5.31 4.53 -23.45
C LYS A 311 -4.29 3.48 -23.03
N THR A 312 -4.71 2.48 -22.26
CA THR A 312 -3.82 1.38 -21.83
C THR A 312 -3.12 0.75 -23.02
N THR A 313 -3.83 0.56 -24.14
CA THR A 313 -3.30 0.12 -25.44
C THR A 313 -3.75 1.06 -26.54
N CYS A 314 -2.88 1.41 -27.45
CA CYS A 314 -3.15 2.45 -28.46
C CYS A 314 -3.00 2.02 -29.91
N LYS A 315 -2.57 0.77 -30.20
CA LYS A 315 -2.23 0.31 -31.54
C LYS A 315 -3.24 0.73 -32.64
N ASP A 316 -4.53 0.53 -32.39
CA ASP A 316 -5.60 0.86 -33.32
C ASP A 316 -6.49 2.02 -32.85
N ARG A 317 -6.31 2.44 -31.59
CA ARG A 317 -7.20 3.42 -30.93
C ARG A 317 -6.68 4.85 -30.95
N TRP A 318 -5.43 5.07 -31.33
CA TRP A 318 -4.84 6.39 -31.32
C TRP A 318 -5.53 7.39 -32.26
N ARG A 319 -6.14 6.91 -33.36
CA ARG A 319 -6.87 7.78 -34.29
C ARG A 319 -8.15 8.37 -33.70
N GLN A 320 -8.67 7.79 -32.63
CA GLN A 320 -9.90 8.28 -31.96
C GLN A 320 -9.70 9.67 -31.35
N ILE A 321 -8.46 9.97 -30.90
CA ILE A 321 -8.17 11.25 -30.26
C ILE A 321 -8.09 12.44 -31.22
N LEU A 322 -7.92 12.19 -32.53
CA LEU A 322 -7.68 13.25 -33.51
C LEU A 322 -8.82 14.26 -33.61
N ASN A 323 -10.03 13.83 -33.28
CA ASN A 323 -11.23 14.63 -33.38
C ASN A 323 -11.83 15.00 -32.02
N GLU A 324 -11.14 14.81 -30.90
CA GLU A 324 -11.70 15.02 -29.57
C GLU A 324 -11.76 16.50 -29.13
N ALA A 325 -11.01 17.41 -29.80
CA ALA A 325 -10.97 18.83 -29.50
C ALA A 325 -10.73 19.64 -30.80
N ASP A 326 -11.79 20.09 -31.47
CA ASP A 326 -11.70 20.75 -32.76
C ASP A 326 -10.99 22.12 -32.68
N ARG A 327 -11.13 22.85 -31.57
CA ARG A 327 -10.38 24.09 -31.30
C ARG A 327 -8.87 23.89 -31.31
N LEU A 328 -8.39 22.68 -30.91
CA LEU A 328 -6.98 22.30 -30.86
C LEU A 328 -6.55 21.48 -32.09
N ARG A 329 -7.30 21.54 -33.21
CA ARG A 329 -7.04 20.72 -34.40
C ARG A 329 -5.63 20.86 -34.93
N ASP A 330 -5.10 22.07 -34.92
CA ASP A 330 -3.78 22.41 -35.46
C ASP A 330 -2.66 22.33 -34.40
N GLU A 331 -3.00 22.04 -33.15
CA GLU A 331 -2.06 21.89 -32.05
C GLU A 331 -1.64 20.44 -31.83
N HIS A 332 -0.64 20.23 -30.99
CA HIS A 332 -0.22 18.90 -30.59
C HIS A 332 -1.29 18.24 -29.70
N LYS A 333 -1.51 16.97 -29.97
CA LYS A 333 -2.39 16.09 -29.17
C LYS A 333 -1.53 15.11 -28.40
N TYR A 334 -1.80 14.91 -27.13
CA TYR A 334 -1.01 14.03 -26.27
C TYR A 334 -1.77 12.73 -25.99
N LEU A 335 -1.07 11.61 -26.13
CA LEU A 335 -1.62 10.28 -25.88
C LEU A 335 -0.76 9.53 -24.85
N CYS A 336 -1.27 9.42 -23.63
CA CYS A 336 -0.64 8.60 -22.61
C CYS A 336 -1.01 7.13 -22.80
N THR A 337 0.00 6.25 -22.81
CA THR A 337 -0.22 4.81 -22.97
C THR A 337 0.76 3.97 -22.15
N MET A 338 0.25 2.81 -21.69
CA MET A 338 1.06 1.76 -21.06
C MET A 338 1.55 0.72 -22.05
N GLN A 339 1.29 0.88 -23.35
CA GLN A 339 1.76 -0.02 -24.37
C GLN A 339 3.27 0.07 -24.56
N GLN A 340 3.94 -1.07 -24.55
CA GLN A 340 5.39 -1.16 -24.74
C GLN A 340 5.73 -1.36 -26.22
N GLY A 341 5.84 -0.24 -26.94
CA GLY A 341 6.25 -0.22 -28.34
C GLY A 341 5.10 -0.25 -29.34
N ILE A 342 5.29 0.46 -30.43
CA ILE A 342 4.49 0.43 -31.66
C ILE A 342 5.45 0.48 -32.86
N SER A 343 4.93 0.19 -34.06
CA SER A 343 5.77 0.20 -35.27
C SER A 343 6.25 1.60 -35.66
N ALA A 344 7.41 1.67 -36.32
CA ALA A 344 7.94 2.91 -36.85
C ALA A 344 6.95 3.61 -37.80
N ALA A 345 6.24 2.87 -38.65
CA ALA A 345 5.23 3.40 -39.53
C ALA A 345 4.07 4.08 -38.77
N GLN A 346 3.58 3.46 -37.68
CA GLN A 346 2.54 4.09 -36.86
C GLN A 346 3.05 5.34 -36.15
N MET A 347 4.31 5.38 -35.71
CA MET A 347 4.90 6.58 -35.12
C MET A 347 5.04 7.71 -36.14
N ASP A 348 5.36 7.39 -37.40
CA ASP A 348 5.42 8.37 -38.47
C ASP A 348 4.02 8.93 -38.83
N GLU A 349 2.98 8.07 -38.84
CA GLU A 349 1.59 8.50 -38.98
C GLU A 349 1.16 9.42 -37.81
N MET A 350 1.46 9.05 -36.58
CA MET A 350 1.16 9.88 -35.39
C MET A 350 1.84 11.25 -35.47
N GLN A 351 3.09 11.27 -35.92
CA GLN A 351 3.82 12.56 -36.09
C GLN A 351 3.17 13.43 -37.16
N ALA A 352 2.74 12.86 -38.28
CA ALA A 352 2.05 13.60 -39.33
C ALA A 352 0.74 14.26 -38.83
N GLU A 353 0.05 13.57 -37.87
CA GLU A 353 -1.17 14.04 -37.24
C GLU A 353 -0.91 14.85 -35.95
N LYS A 354 0.34 15.23 -35.69
CA LYS A 354 0.77 15.99 -34.49
C LYS A 354 0.43 15.31 -33.17
N VAL A 355 0.45 13.97 -33.13
CA VAL A 355 0.24 13.18 -31.91
C VAL A 355 1.58 12.89 -31.24
N ILE A 356 1.71 13.28 -29.99
CA ILE A 356 2.87 13.02 -29.14
C ILE A 356 2.51 11.88 -28.18
N LEU A 357 3.28 10.79 -28.24
CA LEU A 357 3.16 9.72 -27.26
C LEU A 357 3.77 10.14 -25.92
N VAL A 358 3.03 9.89 -24.84
CA VAL A 358 3.48 10.06 -23.46
C VAL A 358 3.51 8.67 -22.82
N VAL A 359 4.70 8.20 -22.47
CA VAL A 359 4.88 6.86 -21.91
C VAL A 359 5.78 6.90 -20.67
N PRO A 360 5.65 5.92 -19.74
CA PRO A 360 6.62 5.79 -18.65
C PRO A 360 8.04 5.68 -19.18
N LYS A 361 8.97 6.39 -18.53
CA LYS A 361 10.37 6.49 -18.95
C LYS A 361 11.03 5.14 -19.25
N SER A 362 10.76 4.11 -18.44
CA SER A 362 11.30 2.77 -18.63
C SER A 362 10.83 2.09 -19.92
N TYR A 363 9.70 2.50 -20.50
CA TYR A 363 9.14 1.90 -21.71
C TYR A 363 9.73 2.46 -23.01
N ILE A 364 10.39 3.63 -22.97
CA ILE A 364 10.96 4.28 -24.16
C ILE A 364 11.88 3.34 -24.95
N ASN A 365 12.66 2.50 -24.25
CA ASN A 365 13.59 1.58 -24.91
C ASN A 365 12.93 0.48 -25.74
N ALA A 366 11.64 0.22 -25.54
CA ALA A 366 10.86 -0.75 -26.35
C ALA A 366 10.41 -0.18 -27.70
N TYR A 367 10.56 1.14 -27.91
CA TYR A 367 10.18 1.80 -29.17
C TYR A 367 11.36 1.86 -30.15
N PRO A 368 11.10 2.05 -31.47
CA PRO A 368 12.14 2.18 -32.49
C PRO A 368 13.16 3.24 -32.14
N SER A 369 14.44 2.90 -32.15
CA SER A 369 15.54 3.71 -31.62
C SER A 369 15.68 5.07 -32.28
N ASP A 370 15.38 5.15 -33.57
CA ASP A 370 15.46 6.37 -34.41
C ASP A 370 14.24 7.29 -34.29
N ARG A 371 13.30 6.98 -33.38
CA ARG A 371 12.08 7.80 -33.13
C ARG A 371 11.82 8.06 -31.66
N ARG A 372 12.73 7.65 -30.77
CA ARG A 372 12.56 7.81 -29.31
C ARG A 372 12.57 9.26 -28.85
N ASP A 373 13.24 10.11 -29.58
CA ASP A 373 13.31 11.57 -29.34
C ASP A 373 11.94 12.26 -29.44
N ARG A 374 10.98 11.65 -30.14
CA ARG A 374 9.60 12.13 -30.33
C ARG A 374 8.68 11.74 -29.18
N ILE A 375 9.12 10.83 -28.30
CA ILE A 375 8.33 10.32 -27.19
C ILE A 375 8.59 11.19 -25.95
N TRP A 376 7.52 11.51 -25.25
CA TRP A 376 7.61 12.19 -23.97
C TRP A 376 7.46 11.21 -22.82
N THR A 377 8.08 11.52 -21.69
CA THR A 377 7.84 10.83 -20.42
C THR A 377 6.66 11.49 -19.70
N ILE A 378 6.10 10.80 -18.69
CA ILE A 378 5.09 11.39 -17.82
C ILE A 378 5.67 12.64 -17.13
N SER A 379 6.90 12.56 -16.63
CA SER A 379 7.60 13.69 -16.00
C SER A 379 7.73 14.88 -16.94
N ARG A 380 8.04 14.65 -18.21
CA ARG A 380 8.13 15.72 -19.22
C ARG A 380 6.78 16.38 -19.48
N PHE A 381 5.72 15.57 -19.58
CA PHE A 381 4.37 16.10 -19.79
C PHE A 381 3.90 16.93 -18.58
N VAL A 382 4.11 16.42 -17.35
CA VAL A 382 3.82 17.16 -16.11
C VAL A 382 4.55 18.50 -16.07
N SER A 383 5.84 18.52 -16.42
CA SER A 383 6.63 19.77 -16.47
C SER A 383 6.11 20.75 -17.52
N TYR A 384 5.76 20.23 -18.70
CA TYR A 384 5.19 21.05 -19.78
C TYR A 384 3.87 21.74 -19.37
N VAL A 385 2.95 20.98 -18.76
CA VAL A 385 1.66 21.56 -18.32
C VAL A 385 1.88 22.58 -17.21
N LYS A 386 2.77 22.32 -16.26
CA LYS A 386 3.14 23.30 -15.22
C LYS A 386 3.69 24.60 -15.80
N GLU A 387 4.57 24.49 -16.80
CA GLU A 387 5.14 25.67 -17.48
C GLU A 387 4.03 26.45 -18.21
N MET A 388 3.13 25.74 -18.90
CA MET A 388 1.99 26.33 -19.61
C MET A 388 1.05 27.07 -18.66
N GLU A 389 0.82 26.55 -17.45
CA GLU A 389 -0.01 27.16 -16.40
C GLU A 389 0.74 28.23 -15.58
N GLY A 390 2.07 28.31 -15.70
CA GLY A 390 2.91 29.22 -14.91
C GLY A 390 3.09 28.77 -13.45
N ILE A 391 3.01 27.48 -13.20
CA ILE A 391 3.25 26.85 -11.87
C ILE A 391 4.76 26.57 -11.76
N ALA A 392 5.42 27.18 -10.78
CA ALA A 392 6.85 26.99 -10.54
C ALA A 392 7.13 25.72 -9.70
#